data_792c2301cb6d4662844a456fec32ba53
#
_entry.id   792c2301cb6d4662844a456fec32ba53
#
_cell.length_a   1.000
_cell.length_b   1.000
_cell.length_c   1.000
_cell.angle_alpha   90.00
_cell.angle_beta   90.00
_cell.angle_gamma   90.00
#
_symmetry.space_group_name_H-M   'P 1'
#
loop_
_entity.id
_entity.type
_entity.pdbx_description
1 polymer ?
#
loop_
_entity_poly.entity_id
_entity_poly.type
_entity_poly.pdbx_seq_one_letter_code
_entity_poly.pdbx_strand_id
1 'polypeptide(L)'
;KCIFCRRCESVCNDVQTVGALGAIRRGFNTTIAPAFDKMMTDSECTYCGQCVAVCPVGALTERDHTNRLLEDLANPDKVVIVQTAPAVRAALGEEFGLPPGTLVTGKMVYALRELGFDYVFDTDFAADLTIMEEGAEILNRLTRYLQGDKSVRLPILTSCCPAWVNFFEHHFPDMLDIPSTARSPQQMFGSIAKTFWAKKMGIPREKLVVVSIMPCLAKKYECD
;
A
#
# COMPACT_ATOMS: atom_id res chain seq x y z
N LYS A 1 16.08 14.06 -17.08
CA LYS A 1 16.62 14.01 -15.70
C LYS A 1 17.44 12.74 -15.45
N CYS A 2 17.12 11.61 -16.12
CA CYS A 2 17.84 10.34 -15.92
C CYS A 2 19.32 10.46 -16.32
N ILE A 3 20.25 10.05 -15.44
CA ILE A 3 21.70 10.01 -15.67
C ILE A 3 22.18 8.61 -16.09
N PHE A 4 21.26 7.70 -16.33
CA PHE A 4 21.51 6.33 -16.76
C PHE A 4 22.45 5.53 -15.82
N CYS A 5 22.34 5.75 -14.52
CA CYS A 5 23.16 5.06 -13.52
C CYS A 5 22.76 3.59 -13.28
N ARG A 6 21.62 3.15 -13.78
CA ARG A 6 21.04 1.78 -13.73
C ARG A 6 20.77 1.23 -12.32
N ARG A 7 20.84 2.04 -11.27
CA ARG A 7 20.50 1.58 -9.88
C ARG A 7 19.09 1.02 -9.77
N CYS A 8 18.12 1.64 -10.44
CA CYS A 8 16.74 1.19 -10.44
C CYS A 8 16.58 -0.19 -11.11
N GLU A 9 17.33 -0.46 -12.16
CA GLU A 9 17.37 -1.77 -12.82
C GLU A 9 17.98 -2.81 -11.89
N SER A 10 19.18 -2.55 -11.31
CA SER A 10 19.82 -3.48 -10.38
C SER A 10 18.95 -3.78 -9.16
N VAL A 11 18.33 -2.77 -8.52
CA VAL A 11 17.46 -3.05 -7.38
C VAL A 11 16.23 -3.85 -7.77
N CYS A 12 15.67 -3.63 -8.95
CA CYS A 12 14.52 -4.37 -9.45
C CYS A 12 14.86 -5.84 -9.77
N ASN A 13 16.00 -6.05 -10.41
CA ASN A 13 16.39 -7.37 -10.91
C ASN A 13 17.13 -8.21 -9.87
N ASP A 14 18.15 -7.60 -9.20
CA ASP A 14 19.09 -8.35 -8.38
C ASP A 14 18.64 -8.42 -6.90
N VAL A 15 17.94 -7.39 -6.41
CA VAL A 15 17.52 -7.30 -5.00
C VAL A 15 16.06 -7.73 -4.83
N GLN A 16 15.15 -7.15 -5.63
CA GLN A 16 13.71 -7.47 -5.56
C GLN A 16 13.32 -8.69 -6.39
N THR A 17 14.17 -9.11 -7.31
CA THR A 17 13.95 -10.26 -8.23
C THR A 17 12.64 -10.17 -9.05
N VAL A 18 12.16 -8.96 -9.28
CA VAL A 18 10.91 -8.69 -10.02
C VAL A 18 11.14 -8.67 -11.52
N GLY A 19 12.27 -8.10 -11.99
CA GLY A 19 12.62 -8.08 -13.39
C GLY A 19 11.81 -7.12 -14.28
N ALA A 20 11.11 -6.15 -13.69
CA ALA A 20 10.23 -5.26 -14.45
C ALA A 20 10.97 -4.18 -15.24
N LEU A 21 12.19 -3.81 -14.84
CA LEU A 21 12.95 -2.71 -15.43
C LEU A 21 14.21 -3.19 -16.10
N GLY A 22 14.49 -2.64 -17.29
CA GLY A 22 15.72 -2.87 -18.04
C GLY A 22 16.07 -1.70 -18.94
N ALA A 23 17.30 -1.73 -19.48
CA ALA A 23 17.70 -0.78 -20.50
C ALA A 23 17.01 -1.12 -21.83
N ILE A 24 16.23 -0.20 -22.34
CA ILE A 24 15.57 -0.35 -23.64
C ILE A 24 16.15 0.67 -24.63
N ARG A 25 15.92 0.44 -25.94
CA ARG A 25 16.51 1.23 -27.04
C ARG A 25 18.03 1.15 -27.04
N ARG A 26 18.72 2.01 -27.79
CA ARG A 26 20.18 2.01 -27.89
C ARG A 26 20.74 3.40 -28.22
N GLY A 27 22.05 3.55 -28.01
CA GLY A 27 22.75 4.82 -28.24
C GLY A 27 22.20 5.93 -27.33
N PHE A 28 22.10 7.14 -27.85
CA PHE A 28 21.62 8.31 -27.10
C PHE A 28 20.14 8.22 -26.67
N ASN A 29 19.38 7.34 -27.30
CA ASN A 29 17.97 7.11 -26.97
C ASN A 29 17.75 6.03 -25.91
N THR A 30 18.81 5.47 -25.32
CA THR A 30 18.72 4.47 -24.28
C THR A 30 18.00 5.05 -23.06
N THR A 31 17.04 4.29 -22.53
CA THR A 31 16.31 4.66 -21.31
C THR A 31 16.06 3.41 -20.48
N ILE A 32 15.72 3.57 -19.20
CA ILE A 32 15.29 2.48 -18.33
C ILE A 32 13.76 2.49 -18.31
N ALA A 33 13.18 1.36 -18.73
CA ALA A 33 11.73 1.18 -18.77
C ALA A 33 11.41 -0.32 -18.76
N PRO A 34 10.12 -0.70 -18.66
CA PRO A 34 9.70 -2.07 -18.92
C PRO A 34 10.01 -2.50 -20.37
N ALA A 35 10.12 -3.82 -20.57
CA ALA A 35 10.38 -4.38 -21.88
C ALA A 35 9.38 -3.88 -22.93
N PHE A 36 9.87 -3.62 -24.13
CA PHE A 36 9.08 -3.10 -25.27
C PHE A 36 8.39 -1.75 -25.02
N ASP A 37 8.92 -0.96 -24.06
CA ASP A 37 8.36 0.37 -23.71
C ASP A 37 6.90 0.29 -23.25
N LYS A 38 6.52 -0.84 -22.62
CA LYS A 38 5.19 -1.03 -22.04
C LYS A 38 4.98 -0.12 -20.84
N MET A 39 3.73 0.10 -20.47
CA MET A 39 3.41 0.74 -19.20
C MET A 39 3.83 -0.16 -18.02
N MET A 40 4.08 0.45 -16.85
CA MET A 40 4.39 -0.32 -15.63
C MET A 40 3.24 -1.27 -15.25
N THR A 41 1.99 -0.88 -15.54
CA THR A 41 0.78 -1.69 -15.36
C THR A 41 0.74 -2.95 -16.20
N ASP A 42 1.45 -2.96 -17.34
CA ASP A 42 1.45 -4.07 -18.29
C ASP A 42 2.73 -4.91 -18.18
N SER A 43 3.46 -4.72 -17.09
CA SER A 43 4.72 -5.41 -16.79
C SER A 43 4.62 -6.20 -15.50
N GLU A 44 5.64 -7.00 -15.20
CA GLU A 44 5.77 -7.77 -13.94
C GLU A 44 5.97 -6.88 -12.69
N CYS A 45 5.73 -5.56 -12.79
CA CYS A 45 5.96 -4.62 -11.71
C CYS A 45 5.04 -4.90 -10.52
N THR A 46 5.64 -5.03 -9.33
CA THR A 46 4.92 -5.22 -8.07
C THR A 46 4.62 -3.92 -7.33
N TYR A 47 4.94 -2.77 -7.91
CA TYR A 47 4.77 -1.43 -7.32
C TYR A 47 5.49 -1.24 -5.97
N CYS A 48 6.53 -2.02 -5.68
CA CYS A 48 7.25 -1.95 -4.40
C CYS A 48 7.95 -0.61 -4.13
N GLY A 49 8.19 0.22 -5.17
CA GLY A 49 8.77 1.56 -5.04
C GLY A 49 10.29 1.62 -4.83
N GLN A 50 10.99 0.48 -4.79
CA GLN A 50 12.43 0.46 -4.54
C GLN A 50 13.24 1.19 -5.61
N CYS A 51 12.78 1.16 -6.86
CA CYS A 51 13.38 1.91 -7.96
C CYS A 51 13.30 3.43 -7.75
N VAL A 52 12.24 3.92 -7.12
CA VAL A 52 12.10 5.33 -6.73
C VAL A 52 13.11 5.68 -5.64
N ALA A 53 13.18 4.85 -4.59
CA ALA A 53 14.06 5.08 -3.44
C ALA A 53 15.55 5.15 -3.80
N VAL A 54 16.00 4.38 -4.79
CA VAL A 54 17.43 4.36 -5.21
C VAL A 54 17.75 5.37 -6.30
N CYS A 55 16.78 6.11 -6.83
CA CYS A 55 17.01 7.05 -7.92
C CYS A 55 17.67 8.35 -7.41
N PRO A 56 18.96 8.61 -7.72
CA PRO A 56 19.69 9.74 -7.11
C PRO A 56 19.26 11.11 -7.66
N VAL A 57 18.49 11.13 -8.73
CA VAL A 57 18.10 12.36 -9.44
C VAL A 57 16.57 12.54 -9.55
N GLY A 58 15.78 11.72 -8.88
CA GLY A 58 14.34 11.79 -8.93
C GLY A 58 13.77 11.67 -10.35
N ALA A 59 14.38 10.82 -11.19
CA ALA A 59 13.86 10.54 -12.53
C ALA A 59 12.67 9.57 -12.48
N LEU A 60 12.62 8.75 -11.46
CA LEU A 60 11.45 7.93 -11.07
C LEU A 60 10.84 8.55 -9.82
N THR A 61 9.53 8.72 -9.84
CA THR A 61 8.75 9.30 -8.75
C THR A 61 7.48 8.47 -8.56
N GLU A 62 6.94 8.51 -7.37
CA GLU A 62 5.61 8.00 -7.11
C GLU A 62 4.53 8.91 -7.70
N ARG A 63 3.33 8.38 -7.84
CA ARG A 63 2.16 9.18 -8.21
C ARG A 63 1.79 10.12 -7.06
N ASP A 64 1.79 11.42 -7.33
CA ASP A 64 1.42 12.44 -6.33
C ASP A 64 -0.11 12.62 -6.28
N HIS A 65 -0.69 12.45 -5.08
CA HIS A 65 -2.11 12.65 -4.82
C HIS A 65 -2.39 13.93 -4.00
N THR A 66 -1.37 14.74 -3.72
CA THR A 66 -1.48 15.90 -2.82
C THR A 66 -2.50 16.93 -3.33
N ASN A 67 -2.45 17.27 -4.61
CA ASN A 67 -3.39 18.25 -5.18
C ASN A 67 -4.84 17.78 -5.08
N ARG A 68 -5.10 16.51 -5.41
CA ARG A 68 -6.44 15.91 -5.27
C ARG A 68 -6.92 15.94 -3.82
N LEU A 69 -6.03 15.66 -2.87
CA LEU A 69 -6.37 15.74 -1.45
C LEU A 69 -6.72 17.15 -1.02
N LEU A 70 -5.93 18.16 -1.44
CA LEU A 70 -6.21 19.56 -1.11
C LEU A 70 -7.56 20.03 -1.71
N GLU A 71 -7.90 19.61 -2.91
CA GLU A 71 -9.21 19.86 -3.51
C GLU A 71 -10.34 19.20 -2.71
N ASP A 72 -10.15 17.97 -2.25
CA ASP A 72 -11.13 17.26 -1.43
C ASP A 72 -11.32 17.94 -0.06
N LEU A 73 -10.24 18.36 0.60
CA LEU A 73 -10.28 19.10 1.88
C LEU A 73 -10.94 20.48 1.76
N ALA A 74 -10.78 21.14 0.62
CA ALA A 74 -11.39 22.45 0.37
C ALA A 74 -12.89 22.36 -0.01
N ASN A 75 -13.41 21.18 -0.28
CA ASN A 75 -14.79 20.99 -0.75
C ASN A 75 -15.74 20.77 0.44
N PRO A 76 -16.64 21.75 0.75
CA PRO A 76 -17.54 21.65 1.89
C PRO A 76 -18.62 20.56 1.77
N ASP A 77 -18.82 19.99 0.56
CA ASP A 77 -19.79 18.91 0.33
C ASP A 77 -19.20 17.52 0.64
N LYS A 78 -17.90 17.43 0.94
CA LYS A 78 -17.20 16.19 1.23
C LYS A 78 -16.88 16.09 2.72
N VAL A 79 -16.88 14.86 3.22
CA VAL A 79 -16.34 14.50 4.52
C VAL A 79 -15.04 13.74 4.27
N VAL A 80 -13.93 14.31 4.69
CA VAL A 80 -12.60 13.76 4.42
C VAL A 80 -12.02 13.15 5.69
N ILE A 81 -11.90 11.85 5.71
CA ILE A 81 -11.32 11.12 6.85
C ILE A 81 -9.96 10.55 6.47
N VAL A 82 -9.10 10.39 7.47
CA VAL A 82 -7.76 9.86 7.27
C VAL A 82 -7.46 8.70 8.21
N GLN A 83 -6.79 7.67 7.69
CA GLN A 83 -6.14 6.63 8.47
C GLN A 83 -4.61 6.75 8.35
N THR A 84 -3.90 6.49 9.44
CA THR A 84 -2.44 6.56 9.47
C THR A 84 -1.82 5.20 9.76
N ALA A 85 -0.78 4.83 8.99
CA ALA A 85 0.00 3.63 9.29
C ALA A 85 0.78 3.78 10.60
N PRO A 86 1.01 2.69 11.35
CA PRO A 86 1.77 2.72 12.61
C PRO A 86 3.16 3.34 12.49
N ALA A 87 3.86 3.10 11.38
CA ALA A 87 5.21 3.62 11.14
C ALA A 87 5.27 5.15 11.07
N VAL A 88 4.20 5.81 10.61
CA VAL A 88 4.19 7.27 10.40
C VAL A 88 4.41 8.00 11.73
N ARG A 89 3.79 7.54 12.83
CA ARG A 89 3.93 8.16 14.15
C ARG A 89 5.34 8.08 14.72
N ALA A 90 6.15 7.13 14.26
CA ALA A 90 7.54 6.92 14.70
C ALA A 90 8.56 7.63 13.80
N ALA A 91 8.22 7.89 12.54
CA ALA A 91 9.10 8.55 11.57
C ALA A 91 8.87 10.06 11.45
N LEU A 92 7.63 10.53 11.59
CA LEU A 92 7.26 11.94 11.36
C LEU A 92 8.07 12.92 12.23
N GLY A 93 8.45 12.53 13.44
CA GLY A 93 9.22 13.38 14.35
C GLY A 93 10.58 13.81 13.81
N GLU A 94 11.20 12.98 12.98
CA GLU A 94 12.52 13.23 12.38
C GLU A 94 12.51 14.45 11.46
N GLU A 95 11.43 14.64 10.70
CA GLU A 95 11.23 15.80 9.82
C GLU A 95 11.15 17.13 10.59
N PHE A 96 10.87 17.07 11.89
CA PHE A 96 10.82 18.21 12.80
C PHE A 96 12.01 18.26 13.77
N GLY A 97 13.11 17.54 13.46
CA GLY A 97 14.34 17.56 14.24
C GLY A 97 14.28 16.81 15.56
N LEU A 98 13.29 15.93 15.75
CA LEU A 98 13.25 15.05 16.92
C LEU A 98 14.16 13.82 16.69
N PRO A 99 14.66 13.18 17.77
CA PRO A 99 15.45 11.97 17.64
C PRO A 99 14.70 10.86 16.87
N PRO A 100 15.41 10.03 16.06
CA PRO A 100 14.80 8.92 15.35
C PRO A 100 13.97 8.00 16.26
N GLY A 101 12.80 7.59 15.77
CA GLY A 101 11.89 6.72 16.50
C GLY A 101 11.06 7.40 17.59
N THR A 102 11.13 8.73 17.73
CA THR A 102 10.29 9.48 18.69
C THR A 102 8.82 9.37 18.32
N LEU A 103 8.01 8.79 19.23
CA LEU A 103 6.57 8.67 19.02
C LEU A 103 5.87 10.04 19.11
N VAL A 104 5.24 10.46 18.02
CA VAL A 104 4.53 11.75 17.93
C VAL A 104 3.04 11.61 17.66
N THR A 105 2.41 10.52 18.10
CA THR A 105 1.01 10.19 17.80
C THR A 105 0.06 11.36 18.04
N GLY A 106 0.07 11.95 19.23
CA GLY A 106 -0.82 13.07 19.55
C GLY A 106 -0.57 14.32 18.72
N LYS A 107 0.71 14.65 18.46
CA LYS A 107 1.08 15.79 17.60
C LYS A 107 0.65 15.54 16.15
N MET A 108 0.82 14.32 15.64
CA MET A 108 0.38 13.93 14.31
C MET A 108 -1.13 14.06 14.16
N VAL A 109 -1.91 13.54 15.10
CA VAL A 109 -3.37 13.64 15.07
C VAL A 109 -3.83 15.10 15.12
N TYR A 110 -3.19 15.92 15.97
CA TYR A 110 -3.48 17.35 16.03
C TYR A 110 -3.20 18.04 14.69
N ALA A 111 -2.01 17.80 14.10
CA ALA A 111 -1.63 18.40 12.83
C ALA A 111 -2.58 18.01 11.69
N LEU A 112 -3.03 16.76 11.65
CA LEU A 112 -3.99 16.30 10.64
C LEU A 112 -5.35 17.01 10.78
N ARG A 113 -5.80 17.26 12.00
CA ARG A 113 -7.02 18.06 12.25
C ARG A 113 -6.87 19.51 11.82
N GLU A 114 -5.71 20.12 12.10
CA GLU A 114 -5.40 21.50 11.64
C GLU A 114 -5.33 21.60 10.10
N LEU A 115 -4.93 20.51 9.42
CA LEU A 115 -4.94 20.43 7.95
C LEU A 115 -6.36 20.35 7.35
N GLY A 116 -7.39 20.14 8.19
CA GLY A 116 -8.78 20.12 7.75
C GLY A 116 -9.42 18.74 7.60
N PHE A 117 -8.78 17.67 8.08
CA PHE A 117 -9.45 16.36 8.12
C PHE A 117 -10.56 16.35 9.16
N ASP A 118 -11.75 15.90 8.76
CA ASP A 118 -12.92 15.80 9.65
C ASP A 118 -12.71 14.77 10.76
N TYR A 119 -12.10 13.62 10.42
CA TYR A 119 -11.81 12.57 11.38
C TYR A 119 -10.46 11.91 11.09
N VAL A 120 -9.73 11.61 12.15
CA VAL A 120 -8.43 10.95 12.11
C VAL A 120 -8.52 9.60 12.80
N PHE A 121 -8.16 8.54 12.09
CA PHE A 121 -8.22 7.17 12.54
C PHE A 121 -6.84 6.51 12.53
N ASP A 122 -6.72 5.43 13.27
CA ASP A 122 -5.56 4.57 13.30
C ASP A 122 -5.82 3.29 12.48
N THR A 123 -4.91 2.95 11.60
CA THR A 123 -4.99 1.69 10.83
C THR A 123 -4.88 0.47 11.73
N ASP A 124 -4.35 0.59 12.97
CA ASP A 124 -4.27 -0.51 13.95
C ASP A 124 -5.65 -1.10 14.24
N PHE A 125 -6.71 -0.28 14.29
CA PHE A 125 -8.08 -0.80 14.41
C PHE A 125 -8.44 -1.82 13.31
N ALA A 126 -8.06 -1.52 12.08
CA ALA A 126 -8.31 -2.42 10.97
C ALA A 126 -7.32 -3.59 10.92
N ALA A 127 -6.12 -3.42 11.51
CA ALA A 127 -5.19 -4.52 11.71
C ALA A 127 -5.73 -5.54 12.71
N ASP A 128 -6.36 -5.11 13.79
CA ASP A 128 -7.05 -6.00 14.74
C ASP A 128 -8.16 -6.79 14.05
N LEU A 129 -8.93 -6.12 13.18
CA LEU A 129 -9.96 -6.80 12.39
C LEU A 129 -9.33 -7.83 11.43
N THR A 130 -8.21 -7.50 10.78
CA THR A 130 -7.49 -8.44 9.92
C THR A 130 -7.02 -9.67 10.72
N ILE A 131 -6.50 -9.48 11.94
CA ILE A 131 -6.10 -10.59 12.82
C ILE A 131 -7.29 -11.50 13.15
N MET A 132 -8.46 -10.94 13.40
CA MET A 132 -9.66 -11.73 13.67
C MET A 132 -10.09 -12.55 12.44
N GLU A 133 -10.10 -11.96 11.26
CA GLU A 133 -10.47 -12.63 10.01
C GLU A 133 -9.45 -13.71 9.61
N GLU A 134 -8.17 -13.40 9.62
CA GLU A 134 -7.11 -14.37 9.31
C GLU A 134 -7.03 -15.47 10.37
N GLY A 135 -7.25 -15.14 11.65
CA GLY A 135 -7.32 -16.10 12.74
C GLY A 135 -8.48 -17.09 12.56
N ALA A 136 -9.66 -16.61 12.19
CA ALA A 136 -10.81 -17.46 11.87
C ALA A 136 -10.55 -18.34 10.65
N GLU A 137 -9.90 -17.78 9.62
CA GLU A 137 -9.54 -18.52 8.41
C GLU A 137 -8.54 -19.65 8.71
N ILE A 138 -7.47 -19.39 9.47
CA ILE A 138 -6.48 -20.42 9.79
C ILE A 138 -7.09 -21.53 10.66
N LEU A 139 -7.94 -21.19 11.61
CA LEU A 139 -8.64 -22.20 12.43
C LEU A 139 -9.54 -23.10 11.56
N ASN A 140 -10.25 -22.52 10.60
CA ASN A 140 -11.07 -23.28 9.67
C ASN A 140 -10.22 -24.18 8.78
N ARG A 141 -9.17 -23.65 8.15
CA ARG A 141 -8.26 -24.42 7.29
C ARG A 141 -7.59 -25.56 8.07
N LEU A 142 -7.08 -25.27 9.27
CA LEU A 142 -6.42 -26.28 10.11
C LEU A 142 -7.40 -27.38 10.53
N THR A 143 -8.62 -27.04 10.94
CA THR A 143 -9.64 -28.02 11.31
C THR A 143 -9.96 -28.96 10.16
N ARG A 144 -10.19 -28.43 8.97
CA ARG A 144 -10.46 -29.23 7.77
C ARG A 144 -9.26 -30.12 7.40
N TYR A 145 -8.04 -29.58 7.47
CA TYR A 145 -6.82 -30.34 7.21
C TYR A 145 -6.67 -31.53 8.16
N LEU A 146 -6.90 -31.31 9.47
CA LEU A 146 -6.85 -32.38 10.47
C LEU A 146 -7.96 -33.43 10.31
N GLN A 147 -9.08 -33.06 9.69
CA GLN A 147 -10.17 -33.98 9.32
C GLN A 147 -9.87 -34.78 8.04
N GLY A 148 -8.70 -34.55 7.41
CA GLY A 148 -8.28 -35.26 6.21
C GLY A 148 -8.75 -34.64 4.88
N ASP A 149 -9.22 -33.39 4.89
CA ASP A 149 -9.59 -32.69 3.67
C ASP A 149 -8.34 -32.32 2.87
N LYS A 150 -8.11 -33.05 1.78
CA LYS A 150 -6.95 -32.87 0.90
C LYS A 150 -7.05 -31.63 0.00
N SER A 151 -8.18 -30.96 -0.05
CA SER A 151 -8.34 -29.73 -0.81
C SER A 151 -7.73 -28.51 -0.11
N VAL A 152 -7.46 -28.62 1.19
CA VAL A 152 -6.87 -27.55 1.99
C VAL A 152 -5.35 -27.62 1.92
N ARG A 153 -4.72 -26.52 1.55
CA ARG A 153 -3.26 -26.35 1.54
C ARG A 153 -2.79 -25.52 2.75
N LEU A 154 -1.66 -25.93 3.28
CA LEU A 154 -0.92 -25.21 4.33
C LEU A 154 0.53 -25.02 3.85
N PRO A 155 1.24 -23.96 4.33
CA PRO A 155 0.81 -22.96 5.31
C PRO A 155 -0.21 -21.97 4.74
N ILE A 156 -0.79 -21.13 5.60
CA ILE A 156 -1.45 -19.90 5.18
C ILE A 156 -0.43 -18.76 5.18
N LEU A 157 -0.45 -17.91 4.16
CA LEU A 157 0.42 -16.74 4.06
C LEU A 157 -0.44 -15.48 4.14
N THR A 158 0.01 -14.49 4.91
CA THR A 158 -0.76 -13.25 5.06
C THR A 158 -0.72 -12.43 3.76
N SER A 159 -1.77 -11.66 3.49
CA SER A 159 -1.98 -10.93 2.23
C SER A 159 -2.03 -9.40 2.41
N CYS A 160 -1.51 -8.88 3.52
CA CYS A 160 -1.58 -7.44 3.83
C CYS A 160 -0.66 -6.55 2.98
N CYS A 161 0.36 -7.11 2.31
CA CYS A 161 1.29 -6.37 1.45
C CYS A 161 0.92 -6.51 -0.03
N PRO A 162 0.42 -5.47 -0.70
CA PRO A 162 0.00 -5.56 -2.10
C PRO A 162 1.16 -5.83 -3.07
N ALA A 163 2.37 -5.35 -2.78
CA ALA A 163 3.54 -5.68 -3.59
C ALA A 163 3.88 -7.17 -3.53
N TRP A 164 3.75 -7.78 -2.33
CA TRP A 164 3.96 -9.21 -2.16
C TRP A 164 2.86 -10.02 -2.85
N VAL A 165 1.61 -9.59 -2.77
CA VAL A 165 0.49 -10.25 -3.46
C VAL A 165 0.73 -10.26 -4.97
N ASN A 166 1.07 -9.10 -5.58
CA ASN A 166 1.41 -9.04 -7.00
C ASN A 166 2.60 -9.94 -7.35
N PHE A 167 3.65 -9.94 -6.54
CA PHE A 167 4.79 -10.83 -6.75
C PHE A 167 4.36 -12.29 -6.72
N PHE A 168 3.52 -12.66 -5.77
CA PHE A 168 3.03 -14.03 -5.63
C PHE A 168 2.15 -14.46 -6.82
N GLU A 169 1.27 -13.58 -7.28
CA GLU A 169 0.41 -13.82 -8.44
C GLU A 169 1.23 -14.03 -9.72
N HIS A 170 2.29 -13.24 -9.92
CA HIS A 170 3.15 -13.34 -11.11
C HIS A 170 4.02 -14.59 -11.10
N HIS A 171 4.59 -14.95 -9.94
CA HIS A 171 5.60 -16.02 -9.85
C HIS A 171 5.04 -17.37 -9.41
N PHE A 172 3.88 -17.41 -8.73
CA PHE A 172 3.30 -18.62 -8.15
C PHE A 172 1.80 -18.77 -8.47
N PRO A 173 1.38 -18.66 -9.76
CA PRO A 173 -0.02 -18.69 -10.15
C PRO A 173 -0.74 -19.99 -9.76
N ASP A 174 0.00 -21.12 -9.66
CA ASP A 174 -0.55 -22.43 -9.28
C ASP A 174 -0.77 -22.58 -7.76
N MET A 175 -0.46 -21.54 -6.97
CA MET A 175 -0.49 -21.58 -5.50
C MET A 175 -1.37 -20.47 -4.90
N LEU A 176 -2.27 -19.88 -5.66
CA LEU A 176 -3.10 -18.74 -5.24
C LEU A 176 -4.12 -19.08 -4.14
N ASP A 177 -4.28 -20.35 -3.81
CA ASP A 177 -5.09 -20.83 -2.69
C ASP A 177 -4.35 -20.81 -1.32
N ILE A 178 -3.03 -20.55 -1.32
CA ILE A 178 -2.22 -20.49 -0.09
C ILE A 178 -2.36 -19.15 0.64
N PRO A 179 -2.29 -17.98 -0.03
CA PRO A 179 -2.51 -16.70 0.65
C PRO A 179 -3.85 -16.62 1.34
N SER A 180 -3.90 -15.82 2.41
CA SER A 180 -5.14 -15.46 3.08
C SER A 180 -6.09 -14.75 2.14
N THR A 181 -7.39 -15.02 2.28
CA THR A 181 -8.45 -14.32 1.56
C THR A 181 -8.80 -12.97 2.19
N ALA A 182 -8.23 -12.68 3.37
CA ALA A 182 -8.43 -11.42 4.05
C ALA A 182 -7.81 -10.25 3.28
N ARG A 183 -8.49 -9.12 3.27
CA ARG A 183 -7.95 -7.88 2.72
C ARG A 183 -6.92 -7.27 3.67
N SER A 184 -6.08 -6.38 3.14
CA SER A 184 -5.14 -5.62 3.96
C SER A 184 -5.88 -4.73 4.98
N PRO A 185 -5.23 -4.37 6.12
CA PRO A 185 -5.80 -3.42 7.07
C PRO A 185 -6.27 -2.12 6.43
N GLN A 186 -5.52 -1.59 5.44
CA GLN A 186 -5.94 -0.40 4.70
C GLN A 186 -7.27 -0.59 3.99
N GLN A 187 -7.45 -1.70 3.30
CA GLN A 187 -8.68 -2.01 2.57
C GLN A 187 -9.83 -2.36 3.50
N MET A 188 -9.55 -3.05 4.61
CA MET A 188 -10.56 -3.35 5.63
C MET A 188 -11.08 -2.06 6.27
N PHE A 189 -10.18 -1.12 6.62
CA PHE A 189 -10.60 0.20 7.11
C PHE A 189 -11.50 0.91 6.10
N GLY A 190 -11.07 0.99 4.84
CA GLY A 190 -11.85 1.64 3.78
C GLY A 190 -13.24 1.03 3.61
N SER A 191 -13.35 -0.29 3.68
CA SER A 191 -14.61 -1.01 3.59
C SER A 191 -15.54 -0.68 4.77
N ILE A 192 -15.03 -0.76 6.01
CA ILE A 192 -15.81 -0.44 7.23
C ILE A 192 -16.19 1.04 7.27
N ALA A 193 -15.28 1.93 6.90
CA ALA A 193 -15.53 3.36 6.88
C ALA A 193 -16.64 3.72 5.90
N LYS A 194 -16.62 3.17 4.69
CA LYS A 194 -17.61 3.46 3.63
C LYS A 194 -18.93 2.72 3.77
N THR A 195 -19.04 1.76 4.70
CA THR A 195 -20.27 1.00 4.93
C THR A 195 -20.83 1.25 6.33
N PHE A 196 -20.28 0.58 7.34
CA PHE A 196 -20.78 0.63 8.70
C PHE A 196 -20.67 2.02 9.33
N TRP A 197 -19.47 2.63 9.27
CA TRP A 197 -19.23 3.92 9.92
C TRP A 197 -20.00 5.05 9.23
N ALA A 198 -19.96 5.13 7.89
CA ALA A 198 -20.72 6.11 7.13
C ALA A 198 -22.22 6.06 7.44
N LYS A 199 -22.79 4.85 7.47
CA LYS A 199 -24.20 4.62 7.85
C LYS A 199 -24.48 5.09 9.30
N LYS A 200 -23.61 4.76 10.25
CA LYS A 200 -23.74 5.15 11.66
C LYS A 200 -23.72 6.68 11.84
N MET A 201 -22.91 7.38 11.05
CA MET A 201 -22.78 8.83 11.09
C MET A 201 -23.79 9.58 10.21
N GLY A 202 -24.60 8.85 9.42
CA GLY A 202 -25.55 9.45 8.49
C GLY A 202 -24.89 10.14 7.30
N ILE A 203 -23.66 9.74 6.95
CA ILE A 203 -22.87 10.32 5.85
C ILE A 203 -23.12 9.49 4.58
N PRO A 204 -23.60 10.12 3.48
CA PRO A 204 -23.70 9.44 2.20
C PRO A 204 -22.33 8.94 1.71
N ARG A 205 -22.28 7.69 1.23
CA ARG A 205 -21.03 7.03 0.82
C ARG A 205 -20.26 7.83 -0.23
N GLU A 206 -20.96 8.46 -1.15
CA GLU A 206 -20.41 9.27 -2.25
C GLU A 206 -19.78 10.59 -1.78
N LYS A 207 -20.15 11.06 -0.58
CA LYS A 207 -19.57 12.25 0.04
C LYS A 207 -18.35 11.93 0.92
N LEU A 208 -18.16 10.65 1.25
CA LEU A 208 -17.07 10.21 2.13
C LEU A 208 -15.79 9.94 1.33
N VAL A 209 -14.76 10.71 1.59
CA VAL A 209 -13.40 10.49 1.07
C VAL A 209 -12.56 9.84 2.17
N VAL A 210 -11.95 8.70 1.85
CA VAL A 210 -11.06 8.00 2.77
C VAL A 210 -9.62 8.17 2.27
N VAL A 211 -8.79 8.78 3.09
CA VAL A 211 -7.38 9.03 2.81
C VAL A 211 -6.52 8.08 3.65
N SER A 212 -5.47 7.55 3.05
CA SER A 212 -4.51 6.69 3.73
C SER A 212 -3.12 7.32 3.70
N ILE A 213 -2.52 7.55 4.87
CA ILE A 213 -1.12 7.98 4.98
C ILE A 213 -0.28 6.76 5.27
N MET A 214 0.41 6.29 4.22
CA MET A 214 1.16 5.04 4.23
C MET A 214 2.56 5.26 3.68
N PRO A 215 3.62 4.72 4.31
CA PRO A 215 4.98 4.79 3.78
C PRO A 215 5.24 3.80 2.63
N CYS A 216 4.23 3.05 2.22
CA CYS A 216 4.31 1.99 1.22
C CYS A 216 3.71 2.45 -0.12
N LEU A 217 4.52 2.50 -1.19
CA LEU A 217 4.06 2.94 -2.51
C LEU A 217 3.05 1.97 -3.14
N ALA A 218 3.19 0.67 -2.89
CA ALA A 218 2.23 -0.32 -3.38
C ALA A 218 0.81 -0.12 -2.82
N LYS A 219 0.68 0.56 -1.67
CA LYS A 219 -0.62 0.93 -1.11
C LYS A 219 -1.39 1.94 -1.97
N LYS A 220 -0.71 2.71 -2.82
CA LYS A 220 -1.37 3.58 -3.82
C LYS A 220 -2.02 2.76 -4.92
N TYR A 221 -1.33 1.72 -5.40
CA TYR A 221 -1.89 0.77 -6.35
C TYR A 221 -3.10 0.00 -5.77
N GLU A 222 -3.02 -0.40 -4.51
CA GLU A 222 -4.12 -1.10 -3.82
C GLU A 222 -5.40 -0.24 -3.66
N CYS A 223 -5.28 1.09 -3.72
CA CYS A 223 -6.40 2.03 -3.57
C CYS A 223 -7.10 2.37 -4.90
N ASP A 224 -6.47 2.10 -6.03
CA ASP A 224 -7.02 2.34 -7.37
C ASP A 224 -7.91 1.15 -7.79
#